data_29407e4714cb934553b6483c0221f1bb
#
_entry.id   29407e4714cb934553b6483c0221f1bb
#
_cell.length_a   1.000
_cell.length_b   1.000
_cell.length_c   1.000
_cell.angle_alpha   90.00
_cell.angle_beta   90.00
_cell.angle_gamma   90.00
#
_symmetry.space_group_name_H-M   'P 1'
#
loop_
_entity.id
_entity.type
_entity.pdbx_description
1 polymer ?
#
loop_
_entity_poly.entity_id
_entity_poly.type
_entity_poly.pdbx_seq_one_letter_code
_entity_poly.pdbx_strand_id
1 'polypeptide(L)'
;MADITAGSVKSKKKKKISIFPIVNCIIMVLFVIITLYPVLNTLAISLNDGTDALRGGIYLLPRKFTWKNYITVLQKNNLITGAYITVARTIIGTVLALVANAILAFIVSRKRFLFKRGLSLFWVITMYVNGGLIPVFLLYKGLGLTNSFWVYVVPGMVSAFNMLVIRTYMNGIPDSLEESAQLDGAGYTTIFLKIYSPLCKPVYATVALFVAVGQWNSWFDAMLYNRMSTKLTTLQYELMKLLSAVTNQGLSLIHI
;
A
#
# COMPACT_ATOMS: atom_id res chain seq x y z
N MET A 1 -40.45 33.05 -53.36
CA MET A 1 -39.29 33.75 -52.70
C MET A 1 -38.49 32.67 -52.01
N ALA A 2 -37.31 32.40 -52.54
CA ALA A 2 -36.47 31.30 -52.10
C ALA A 2 -35.56 31.75 -50.96
N ASP A 3 -35.61 31.01 -49.84
CA ASP A 3 -34.77 31.26 -48.69
C ASP A 3 -33.50 30.39 -48.80
N ILE A 4 -32.37 31.05 -49.01
CA ILE A 4 -31.08 30.41 -49.21
C ILE A 4 -30.46 30.20 -47.84
N THR A 5 -30.50 28.98 -47.28
CA THR A 5 -29.79 28.59 -46.11
C THR A 5 -28.30 28.43 -46.39
N ALA A 6 -27.52 29.42 -45.94
CA ALA A 6 -26.05 29.41 -46.04
C ALA A 6 -25.46 28.33 -45.09
N GLY A 7 -25.01 27.23 -45.63
CA GLY A 7 -24.28 26.19 -44.95
C GLY A 7 -22.97 26.70 -44.36
N SER A 8 -22.86 26.75 -43.05
CA SER A 8 -21.63 27.07 -42.32
C SER A 8 -20.58 25.97 -42.54
N VAL A 9 -19.58 26.19 -43.39
CA VAL A 9 -18.42 25.33 -43.57
C VAL A 9 -17.54 25.46 -42.32
N LYS A 10 -17.60 24.50 -41.42
CA LYS A 10 -16.66 24.40 -40.27
C LYS A 10 -15.25 24.16 -40.80
N SER A 11 -14.44 25.22 -40.88
CA SER A 11 -13.02 25.14 -41.15
C SER A 11 -12.34 24.24 -40.09
N LYS A 12 -11.81 23.08 -40.53
CA LYS A 12 -10.95 22.21 -39.69
C LYS A 12 -9.64 22.96 -39.43
N LYS A 13 -9.51 23.64 -38.28
CA LYS A 13 -8.24 24.21 -37.83
C LYS A 13 -7.22 23.05 -37.76
N LYS A 14 -6.21 23.10 -38.62
CA LYS A 14 -5.00 22.22 -38.54
C LYS A 14 -4.41 22.41 -37.14
N LYS A 15 -4.48 21.36 -36.29
CA LYS A 15 -3.80 21.37 -35.01
C LYS A 15 -2.31 21.54 -35.25
N LYS A 16 -1.75 22.69 -34.87
CA LYS A 16 -0.28 22.86 -34.81
C LYS A 16 0.24 21.80 -33.84
N ILE A 17 1.10 20.92 -34.32
CA ILE A 17 1.77 19.94 -33.51
C ILE A 17 2.68 20.72 -32.55
N SER A 18 2.29 20.75 -31.26
CA SER A 18 3.13 21.35 -30.22
C SER A 18 4.32 20.43 -29.97
N ILE A 19 5.52 20.97 -29.88
CA ILE A 19 6.74 20.21 -29.56
C ILE A 19 6.65 19.61 -28.14
N PHE A 20 5.99 20.31 -27.22
CA PHE A 20 5.87 19.90 -25.82
C PHE A 20 5.28 18.48 -25.64
N PRO A 21 4.13 18.09 -26.25
CA PRO A 21 3.61 16.73 -26.11
C PRO A 21 4.58 15.66 -26.64
N ILE A 22 5.35 15.96 -27.69
CA ILE A 22 6.31 15.02 -28.27
C ILE A 22 7.47 14.80 -27.27
N VAL A 23 8.06 15.87 -26.77
CA VAL A 23 9.16 15.82 -25.80
C VAL A 23 8.70 15.12 -24.52
N ASN A 24 7.51 15.46 -24.01
CA ASN A 24 6.93 14.81 -22.83
C ASN A 24 6.70 13.31 -23.06
N CYS A 25 6.21 12.92 -24.24
CA CYS A 25 6.03 11.51 -24.59
C CYS A 25 7.36 10.76 -24.61
N ILE A 26 8.42 11.34 -25.20
CA ILE A 26 9.75 10.73 -25.24
C ILE A 26 10.29 10.55 -23.81
N ILE A 27 10.20 11.57 -22.96
CA ILE A 27 10.64 11.50 -21.55
C ILE A 27 9.87 10.40 -20.81
N MET A 28 8.54 10.33 -20.98
CA MET A 28 7.72 9.31 -20.32
C MET A 28 8.05 7.90 -20.81
N VAL A 29 8.29 7.70 -22.10
CA VAL A 29 8.70 6.40 -22.67
C VAL A 29 10.06 5.98 -22.11
N LEU A 30 11.05 6.88 -22.07
CA LEU A 30 12.35 6.60 -21.46
C LEU A 30 12.22 6.24 -19.98
N PHE A 31 11.41 6.98 -19.24
CA PHE A 31 11.14 6.69 -17.85
C PHE A 31 10.53 5.29 -17.66
N VAL A 32 9.53 4.92 -18.47
CA VAL A 32 8.90 3.60 -18.43
C VAL A 32 9.93 2.51 -18.75
N ILE A 33 10.78 2.68 -19.77
CA ILE A 33 11.81 1.69 -20.12
C ILE A 33 12.78 1.49 -18.95
N ILE A 34 13.29 2.57 -18.35
CA ILE A 34 14.24 2.51 -17.24
C ILE A 34 13.62 1.83 -16.01
N THR A 35 12.37 2.14 -15.69
CA THR A 35 11.69 1.57 -14.50
C THR A 35 11.20 0.14 -14.71
N LEU A 36 10.81 -0.21 -15.93
CA LEU A 36 10.30 -1.54 -16.27
C LEU A 36 11.42 -2.56 -16.50
N TYR A 37 12.58 -2.12 -16.99
CA TYR A 37 13.70 -2.99 -17.32
C TYR A 37 14.14 -3.90 -16.16
N PRO A 38 14.38 -3.42 -14.91
CA PRO A 38 14.76 -4.29 -13.80
C PRO A 38 13.72 -5.37 -13.48
N VAL A 39 12.43 -5.05 -13.63
CA VAL A 39 11.33 -6.01 -13.40
C VAL A 39 11.34 -7.09 -14.46
N LEU A 40 11.45 -6.71 -15.74
CA LEU A 40 11.53 -7.66 -16.86
C LEU A 40 12.79 -8.52 -16.79
N ASN A 41 13.93 -7.95 -16.42
CA ASN A 41 15.18 -8.67 -16.24
C ASN A 41 15.06 -9.71 -15.11
N THR A 42 14.52 -9.35 -13.96
CA THR A 42 14.27 -10.28 -12.85
C THR A 42 13.33 -11.40 -13.26
N LEU A 43 12.27 -11.10 -14.03
CA LEU A 43 11.36 -12.09 -14.58
C LEU A 43 12.08 -13.06 -15.55
N ALA A 44 12.91 -12.54 -16.45
CA ALA A 44 13.69 -13.36 -17.38
C ALA A 44 14.65 -14.30 -16.64
N ILE A 45 15.34 -13.80 -15.62
CA ILE A 45 16.25 -14.61 -14.78
C ILE A 45 15.46 -15.66 -14.01
N SER A 46 14.29 -15.35 -13.45
CA SER A 46 13.47 -16.27 -12.66
C SER A 46 12.95 -17.45 -13.50
N LEU A 47 12.72 -17.23 -14.79
CA LEU A 47 12.27 -18.24 -15.77
C LEU A 47 13.43 -18.97 -16.45
N ASN A 48 14.68 -18.64 -16.15
CA ASN A 48 15.86 -19.28 -16.72
C ASN A 48 16.40 -20.39 -15.82
N ASP A 49 17.09 -21.39 -16.41
CA ASP A 49 17.79 -22.41 -15.63
C ASP A 49 18.82 -21.79 -14.69
N GLY A 50 18.81 -22.22 -13.41
CA GLY A 50 19.65 -21.62 -12.37
C GLY A 50 21.15 -21.73 -12.65
N THR A 51 21.61 -22.82 -13.23
CA THR A 51 23.03 -23.02 -13.57
C THR A 51 23.46 -22.12 -14.73
N ASP A 52 22.56 -21.92 -15.70
CA ASP A 52 22.80 -21.02 -16.82
C ASP A 52 22.73 -19.55 -16.39
N ALA A 53 21.87 -19.22 -15.41
CA ALA A 53 21.76 -17.87 -14.86
C ALA A 53 23.05 -17.37 -14.18
N LEU A 54 23.83 -18.27 -13.58
CA LEU A 54 25.13 -17.94 -12.97
C LEU A 54 26.17 -17.44 -13.99
N ARG A 55 26.01 -17.74 -15.27
CA ARG A 55 26.90 -17.27 -16.34
C ARG A 55 26.67 -15.79 -16.69
N GLY A 56 25.60 -15.16 -16.17
CA GLY A 56 25.21 -13.80 -16.49
C GLY A 56 24.68 -13.61 -17.91
N GLY A 57 24.51 -12.36 -18.35
CA GLY A 57 24.14 -12.02 -19.74
C GLY A 57 22.69 -12.34 -20.12
N ILE A 58 21.77 -12.47 -19.15
CA ILE A 58 20.32 -12.56 -19.38
C ILE A 58 19.75 -11.14 -19.21
N TYR A 59 19.07 -10.63 -20.23
CA TYR A 59 18.54 -9.27 -20.23
C TYR A 59 17.01 -9.22 -20.17
N LEU A 60 16.33 -9.54 -21.27
CA LEU A 60 14.85 -9.44 -21.37
C LEU A 60 14.17 -10.81 -21.54
N LEU A 61 14.87 -11.80 -22.06
CA LEU A 61 14.32 -13.14 -22.33
C LEU A 61 15.22 -14.23 -21.72
N PRO A 62 14.64 -15.32 -21.18
CA PRO A 62 15.42 -16.45 -20.68
C PRO A 62 16.12 -17.18 -21.84
N ARG A 63 17.38 -17.60 -21.65
CA ARG A 63 18.09 -18.43 -22.63
C ARG A 63 17.66 -19.88 -22.59
N LYS A 64 17.42 -20.40 -21.36
CA LYS A 64 16.94 -21.76 -21.11
C LYS A 64 15.70 -21.68 -20.23
N PHE A 65 14.54 -21.63 -20.87
CA PHE A 65 13.28 -21.53 -20.17
C PHE A 65 13.01 -22.74 -19.28
N THR A 66 12.66 -22.53 -18.01
CA THR A 66 12.30 -23.58 -17.06
C THR A 66 11.33 -23.09 -15.99
N TRP A 67 10.40 -23.94 -15.59
CA TRP A 67 9.53 -23.75 -14.43
C TRP A 67 10.11 -24.30 -13.12
N LYS A 68 11.27 -24.97 -13.18
CA LYS A 68 11.86 -25.68 -12.04
C LYS A 68 12.09 -24.78 -10.82
N ASN A 69 12.51 -23.54 -11.05
CA ASN A 69 12.72 -22.58 -9.97
C ASN A 69 11.43 -22.33 -9.18
N TYR A 70 10.31 -22.12 -9.87
CA TYR A 70 9.00 -21.89 -9.25
C TYR A 70 8.51 -23.13 -8.51
N ILE A 71 8.65 -24.32 -9.10
CA ILE A 71 8.28 -25.59 -8.46
C ILE A 71 9.08 -25.77 -7.17
N THR A 72 10.41 -25.57 -7.22
CA THR A 72 11.28 -25.68 -6.05
C THR A 72 10.90 -24.70 -4.94
N VAL A 73 10.55 -23.48 -5.30
CA VAL A 73 10.10 -22.45 -4.35
C VAL A 73 8.76 -22.85 -3.72
N LEU A 74 7.79 -23.31 -4.52
CA LEU A 74 6.47 -23.72 -4.04
C LEU A 74 6.50 -24.99 -3.17
N GLN A 75 7.54 -25.81 -3.28
CA GLN A 75 7.73 -26.99 -2.42
C GLN A 75 8.23 -26.64 -1.00
N LYS A 76 8.67 -25.39 -0.77
CA LYS A 76 9.11 -24.94 0.56
C LYS A 76 7.92 -24.56 1.42
N ASN A 77 7.57 -25.37 2.39
CA ASN A 77 6.44 -25.15 3.32
C ASN A 77 6.44 -23.76 3.98
N ASN A 78 7.62 -23.23 4.33
CA ASN A 78 7.74 -21.91 4.95
C ASN A 78 7.28 -20.78 4.03
N LEU A 79 7.50 -20.89 2.72
CA LEU A 79 7.07 -19.87 1.75
C LEU A 79 5.55 -19.89 1.55
N ILE A 80 4.93 -21.07 1.53
CA ILE A 80 3.47 -21.21 1.45
C ILE A 80 2.83 -20.63 2.72
N THR A 81 3.33 -20.99 3.89
CA THR A 81 2.88 -20.42 5.16
C THR A 81 3.06 -18.90 5.17
N GLY A 82 4.23 -18.42 4.74
CA GLY A 82 4.52 -16.99 4.63
C GLY A 82 3.58 -16.25 3.69
N ALA A 83 3.24 -16.84 2.54
CA ALA A 83 2.27 -16.28 1.61
C ALA A 83 0.87 -16.18 2.24
N TYR A 84 0.40 -17.25 2.90
CA TYR A 84 -0.89 -17.25 3.59
C TYR A 84 -0.97 -16.17 4.68
N ILE A 85 0.03 -16.08 5.55
CA ILE A 85 0.10 -15.08 6.62
C ILE A 85 0.18 -13.67 6.03
N THR A 86 0.95 -13.46 4.94
CA THR A 86 1.04 -12.15 4.28
C THR A 86 -0.30 -11.72 3.69
N VAL A 87 -1.01 -12.61 3.01
CA VAL A 87 -2.35 -12.31 2.49
C VAL A 87 -3.33 -12.03 3.64
N ALA A 88 -3.35 -12.88 4.66
CA ALA A 88 -4.25 -12.71 5.81
C ALA A 88 -4.00 -11.37 6.54
N ARG A 89 -2.73 -11.03 6.85
CA ARG A 89 -2.40 -9.74 7.50
C ARG A 89 -2.74 -8.54 6.63
N THR A 90 -2.52 -8.65 5.31
CA THR A 90 -2.83 -7.57 4.38
C THR A 90 -4.33 -7.31 4.34
N ILE A 91 -5.15 -8.33 4.18
CA ILE A 91 -6.61 -8.17 4.12
C ILE A 91 -7.15 -7.70 5.47
N ILE A 92 -6.87 -8.43 6.55
CA ILE A 92 -7.41 -8.13 7.89
C ILE A 92 -6.88 -6.78 8.39
N GLY A 93 -5.57 -6.53 8.24
CA GLY A 93 -4.94 -5.28 8.65
C GLY A 93 -5.49 -4.08 7.89
N THR A 94 -5.69 -4.19 6.57
CA THR A 94 -6.25 -3.11 5.76
C THR A 94 -7.70 -2.80 6.13
N VAL A 95 -8.54 -3.82 6.28
CA VAL A 95 -9.96 -3.62 6.63
C VAL A 95 -10.09 -2.97 8.01
N LEU A 96 -9.39 -3.51 9.02
CA LEU A 96 -9.46 -2.97 10.38
C LEU A 96 -8.88 -1.56 10.47
N ALA A 97 -7.75 -1.30 9.81
CA ALA A 97 -7.17 0.03 9.77
C ALA A 97 -8.09 1.03 9.07
N LEU A 98 -8.70 0.65 7.94
CA LEU A 98 -9.62 1.52 7.21
C LEU A 98 -10.84 1.89 8.06
N VAL A 99 -11.47 0.90 8.69
CA VAL A 99 -12.65 1.11 9.56
C VAL A 99 -12.29 2.00 10.74
N ALA A 100 -11.20 1.71 11.46
CA ALA A 100 -10.78 2.48 12.62
C ALA A 100 -10.46 3.94 12.25
N ASN A 101 -9.66 4.15 11.21
CA ASN A 101 -9.29 5.51 10.77
C ASN A 101 -10.49 6.27 10.19
N ALA A 102 -11.43 5.62 9.50
CA ALA A 102 -12.64 6.25 8.98
C ALA A 102 -13.57 6.74 10.12
N ILE A 103 -13.78 5.92 11.14
CA ILE A 103 -14.57 6.31 12.31
C ILE A 103 -13.92 7.47 13.05
N LEU A 104 -12.61 7.38 13.33
CA LEU A 104 -11.88 8.46 13.99
C LEU A 104 -11.89 9.76 13.18
N ALA A 105 -11.68 9.68 11.86
CA ALA A 105 -11.73 10.82 10.96
C ALA A 105 -13.11 11.47 10.96
N PHE A 106 -14.18 10.67 10.94
CA PHE A 106 -15.54 11.16 11.01
C PHE A 106 -15.79 11.93 12.33
N ILE A 107 -15.46 11.34 13.48
CA ILE A 107 -15.64 11.99 14.80
C ILE A 107 -14.90 13.33 14.85
N VAL A 108 -13.61 13.32 14.45
CA VAL A 108 -12.75 14.52 14.52
C VAL A 108 -13.09 15.56 13.44
N SER A 109 -13.79 15.18 12.36
CA SER A 109 -14.25 16.13 11.34
C SER A 109 -15.49 16.93 11.77
N ARG A 110 -16.27 16.47 12.74
CA ARG A 110 -17.54 17.12 13.14
C ARG A 110 -17.33 18.47 13.81
N LYS A 111 -18.13 19.47 13.39
CA LYS A 111 -18.06 20.84 13.94
C LYS A 111 -18.42 20.89 15.42
N ARG A 112 -19.41 20.11 15.84
CA ARG A 112 -19.93 20.06 17.22
C ARG A 112 -19.03 19.30 18.20
N PHE A 113 -17.96 18.64 17.73
CA PHE A 113 -17.07 17.88 18.61
C PHE A 113 -16.14 18.80 19.41
N LEU A 114 -16.38 18.91 20.71
CA LEU A 114 -15.71 19.86 21.61
C LEU A 114 -14.19 19.67 21.66
N PHE A 115 -13.71 18.43 21.70
CA PHE A 115 -12.28 18.10 21.80
C PHE A 115 -11.53 18.07 20.47
N LYS A 116 -12.16 18.53 19.37
CA LYS A 116 -11.61 18.47 18.01
C LYS A 116 -10.17 19.01 17.90
N ARG A 117 -9.88 20.17 18.49
CA ARG A 117 -8.55 20.79 18.41
C ARG A 117 -7.50 20.02 19.20
N GLY A 118 -7.82 19.67 20.46
CA GLY A 118 -6.90 18.93 21.33
C GLY A 118 -6.58 17.55 20.78
N LEU A 119 -7.61 16.80 20.36
CA LEU A 119 -7.42 15.46 19.78
C LEU A 119 -6.65 15.50 18.45
N SER A 120 -6.90 16.52 17.62
CA SER A 120 -6.13 16.70 16.36
C SER A 120 -4.67 17.00 16.65
N LEU A 121 -4.38 17.86 17.62
CA LEU A 121 -3.00 18.16 18.02
C LEU A 121 -2.30 16.92 18.59
N PHE A 122 -2.99 16.17 19.46
CA PHE A 122 -2.48 14.91 19.99
C PHE A 122 -2.07 13.95 18.87
N TRP A 123 -2.94 13.72 17.87
CA TRP A 123 -2.63 12.84 16.72
C TRP A 123 -1.45 13.38 15.90
N VAL A 124 -1.35 14.68 15.68
CA VAL A 124 -0.22 15.28 14.97
C VAL A 124 1.08 15.07 15.77
N ILE A 125 1.07 15.27 17.08
CA ILE A 125 2.26 15.05 17.92
C ILE A 125 2.72 13.59 17.84
N THR A 126 1.80 12.61 17.86
CA THR A 126 2.16 11.18 17.76
C THR A 126 2.85 10.80 16.45
N MET A 127 2.76 11.62 15.41
CA MET A 127 3.51 11.39 14.16
C MET A 127 5.02 11.71 14.31
N TYR A 128 5.37 12.60 15.20
CA TYR A 128 6.75 13.09 15.37
C TYR A 128 7.44 12.51 16.61
N VAL A 129 6.68 12.03 17.59
CA VAL A 129 7.21 11.45 18.82
C VAL A 129 7.18 9.93 18.71
N ASN A 130 8.37 9.32 18.71
CA ASN A 130 8.53 7.87 18.69
C ASN A 130 9.26 7.43 19.98
N GLY A 131 8.68 6.47 20.69
CA GLY A 131 9.27 5.91 21.92
C GLY A 131 10.52 5.06 21.70
N GLY A 132 10.86 4.74 20.45
CA GLY A 132 11.98 3.86 20.09
C GLY A 132 11.63 2.37 20.11
N LEU A 133 12.55 1.59 19.54
CA LEU A 133 12.34 0.16 19.29
C LEU A 133 12.18 -0.65 20.59
N ILE A 134 13.07 -0.41 21.58
CA ILE A 134 13.11 -1.20 22.83
C ILE A 134 11.84 -0.99 23.68
N PRO A 135 11.41 0.25 23.98
CA PRO A 135 10.16 0.49 24.70
C PRO A 135 8.94 -0.10 24.03
N VAL A 136 8.84 0.02 22.69
CA VAL A 136 7.72 -0.55 21.92
C VAL A 136 7.73 -2.08 21.98
N PHE A 137 8.91 -2.71 21.89
CA PHE A 137 9.03 -4.17 22.03
C PHE A 137 8.57 -4.65 23.41
N LEU A 138 9.02 -3.97 24.48
CA LEU A 138 8.62 -4.31 25.84
C LEU A 138 7.11 -4.15 26.07
N LEU A 139 6.53 -3.08 25.50
CA LEU A 139 5.08 -2.87 25.53
C LEU A 139 4.32 -4.03 24.85
N TYR A 140 4.70 -4.40 23.64
CA TYR A 140 4.01 -5.48 22.90
C TYR A 140 4.22 -6.84 23.57
N LYS A 141 5.39 -7.08 24.18
CA LYS A 141 5.65 -8.25 25.00
C LYS A 141 4.75 -8.27 26.23
N GLY A 142 4.62 -7.16 26.94
CA GLY A 142 3.74 -7.02 28.10
C GLY A 142 2.25 -7.21 27.78
N LEU A 143 1.83 -6.81 26.58
CA LEU A 143 0.47 -7.01 26.07
C LEU A 143 0.22 -8.42 25.51
N GLY A 144 1.22 -9.32 25.52
CA GLY A 144 1.08 -10.68 24.99
C GLY A 144 0.97 -10.73 23.46
N LEU A 145 1.37 -9.68 22.74
CA LEU A 145 1.31 -9.62 21.27
C LEU A 145 2.48 -10.34 20.59
N THR A 146 3.57 -10.63 21.29
CA THR A 146 4.70 -11.42 20.74
C THR A 146 4.28 -12.86 20.47
N ASN A 147 4.81 -13.47 19.42
CA ASN A 147 4.41 -14.79 18.92
C ASN A 147 2.90 -14.91 18.61
N SER A 148 2.28 -13.82 18.18
CA SER A 148 0.87 -13.74 17.85
C SER A 148 0.66 -13.10 16.48
N PHE A 149 -0.37 -13.53 15.75
CA PHE A 149 -0.78 -12.89 14.51
C PHE A 149 -1.18 -11.42 14.70
N TRP A 150 -1.75 -11.10 15.86
CA TRP A 150 -2.28 -9.76 16.14
C TRP A 150 -1.22 -8.67 16.24
N VAL A 151 0.06 -9.01 16.41
CA VAL A 151 1.15 -8.02 16.35
C VAL A 151 1.28 -7.38 14.98
N TYR A 152 0.85 -8.05 13.92
CA TYR A 152 0.84 -7.51 12.55
C TYR A 152 -0.30 -6.52 12.30
N VAL A 153 -1.38 -6.61 13.06
CA VAL A 153 -2.62 -5.89 12.79
C VAL A 153 -2.86 -4.76 13.80
N VAL A 154 -2.86 -5.09 15.10
CA VAL A 154 -3.27 -4.17 16.18
C VAL A 154 -2.43 -2.90 16.24
N PRO A 155 -1.09 -2.96 16.20
CA PRO A 155 -0.26 -1.75 16.29
C PRO A 155 -0.44 -0.78 15.13
N GLY A 156 -0.71 -1.32 13.93
CA GLY A 156 -0.92 -0.54 12.70
C GLY A 156 -2.37 -0.12 12.44
N MET A 157 -3.30 -0.53 13.30
CA MET A 157 -4.74 -0.32 13.07
C MET A 157 -5.14 1.16 13.06
N VAL A 158 -4.49 1.99 13.87
CA VAL A 158 -4.72 3.43 13.91
C VAL A 158 -3.47 4.17 13.46
N SER A 159 -3.60 4.99 12.43
CA SER A 159 -2.54 5.84 11.89
C SER A 159 -2.99 7.29 11.85
N ALA A 160 -2.24 8.17 12.51
CA ALA A 160 -2.52 9.60 12.49
C ALA A 160 -2.55 10.15 11.06
N PHE A 161 -1.61 9.74 10.21
CA PHE A 161 -1.57 10.14 8.80
C PHE A 161 -2.83 9.72 8.04
N ASN A 162 -3.21 8.45 8.10
CA ASN A 162 -4.40 7.94 7.40
C ASN A 162 -5.69 8.61 7.88
N MET A 163 -5.82 8.78 9.20
CA MET A 163 -6.95 9.48 9.80
C MET A 163 -7.04 10.94 9.32
N LEU A 164 -5.92 11.66 9.27
CA LEU A 164 -5.89 13.06 8.80
C LEU A 164 -6.21 13.18 7.31
N VAL A 165 -5.73 12.25 6.47
CA VAL A 165 -6.07 12.23 5.03
C VAL A 165 -7.57 12.05 4.84
N ILE A 166 -8.18 11.05 5.50
CA ILE A 166 -9.64 10.81 5.42
C ILE A 166 -10.40 12.02 5.96
N ARG A 167 -9.99 12.57 7.11
CA ARG A 167 -10.61 13.75 7.71
C ARG A 167 -10.59 14.97 6.77
N THR A 168 -9.46 15.22 6.13
CA THR A 168 -9.33 16.34 5.20
C THR A 168 -10.29 16.19 4.03
N TYR A 169 -10.44 14.98 3.51
CA TYR A 169 -11.43 14.68 2.47
C TYR A 169 -12.87 14.91 2.97
N MET A 170 -13.19 14.42 4.18
CA MET A 170 -14.52 14.60 4.79
C MET A 170 -14.87 16.06 5.03
N ASN A 171 -13.87 16.90 5.37
CA ASN A 171 -14.07 18.34 5.56
C ASN A 171 -14.39 19.09 4.24
N GLY A 172 -14.13 18.48 3.07
CA GLY A 172 -14.52 19.01 1.77
C GLY A 172 -15.96 18.68 1.37
N ILE A 173 -16.65 17.84 2.12
CA ILE A 173 -18.07 17.51 1.89
C ILE A 173 -18.93 18.65 2.47
N PRO A 174 -19.91 19.18 1.70
CA PRO A 174 -20.78 20.27 2.16
C PRO A 174 -21.55 19.90 3.43
N ASP A 175 -21.52 20.79 4.42
CA ASP A 175 -22.23 20.60 5.70
C ASP A 175 -23.76 20.50 5.53
N SER A 176 -24.32 21.11 4.48
CA SER A 176 -25.76 21.06 4.16
C SER A 176 -26.30 19.64 4.04
N LEU A 177 -25.47 18.66 3.62
CA LEU A 177 -25.87 17.24 3.56
C LEU A 177 -26.08 16.67 4.96
N GLU A 178 -25.23 17.04 5.91
CA GLU A 178 -25.38 16.63 7.31
C GLU A 178 -26.59 17.31 7.96
N GLU A 179 -26.74 18.63 7.75
CA GLU A 179 -27.84 19.42 8.28
C GLU A 179 -29.20 18.92 7.79
N SER A 180 -29.33 18.66 6.48
CA SER A 180 -30.56 18.08 5.93
C SER A 180 -30.88 16.72 6.54
N ALA A 181 -29.88 15.83 6.67
CA ALA A 181 -30.11 14.54 7.27
C ALA A 181 -30.49 14.61 8.76
N GLN A 182 -29.95 15.60 9.51
CA GLN A 182 -30.34 15.84 10.89
C GLN A 182 -31.78 16.36 11.01
N LEU A 183 -32.24 17.20 10.08
CA LEU A 183 -33.63 17.64 10.00
C LEU A 183 -34.57 16.47 9.74
N ASP A 184 -34.14 15.48 8.94
CA ASP A 184 -34.87 14.22 8.69
C ASP A 184 -34.77 13.24 9.89
N GLY A 185 -34.17 13.63 11.01
CA GLY A 185 -34.04 12.80 12.21
C GLY A 185 -32.92 11.76 12.18
N ALA A 186 -31.99 11.82 11.21
CA ALA A 186 -30.89 10.87 11.12
C ALA A 186 -29.87 11.08 12.23
N GLY A 187 -29.55 10.01 12.96
CA GLY A 187 -28.45 9.97 13.93
C GLY A 187 -27.06 9.93 13.25
N TYR A 188 -26.00 10.26 14.00
CA TYR A 188 -24.63 10.29 13.49
C TYR A 188 -24.16 8.98 12.83
N THR A 189 -24.57 7.82 13.33
CA THR A 189 -24.25 6.54 12.74
C THR A 189 -24.86 6.40 11.33
N THR A 190 -26.11 6.83 11.17
CA THR A 190 -26.81 6.83 9.85
C THR A 190 -26.11 7.79 8.89
N ILE A 191 -25.78 8.99 9.35
CA ILE A 191 -25.07 10.00 8.59
C ILE A 191 -23.70 9.46 8.13
N PHE A 192 -22.95 8.84 9.04
CA PHE A 192 -21.66 8.21 8.70
C PHE A 192 -21.80 7.13 7.64
N LEU A 193 -22.69 6.16 7.86
CA LEU A 193 -22.79 4.98 7.01
C LEU A 193 -23.47 5.27 5.65
N LYS A 194 -24.50 6.12 5.63
CA LYS A 194 -25.33 6.36 4.43
C LYS A 194 -24.91 7.58 3.63
N ILE A 195 -24.24 8.57 4.22
CA ILE A 195 -23.86 9.80 3.53
C ILE A 195 -22.35 9.90 3.38
N TYR A 196 -21.61 10.01 4.49
CA TYR A 196 -20.16 10.22 4.43
C TYR A 196 -19.40 9.02 3.86
N SER A 197 -19.70 7.81 4.31
CA SER A 197 -18.96 6.61 3.88
C SER A 197 -19.06 6.36 2.36
N PRO A 198 -20.22 6.45 1.72
CA PRO A 198 -20.32 6.35 0.27
C PRO A 198 -19.58 7.46 -0.49
N LEU A 199 -19.65 8.70 -0.02
CA LEU A 199 -18.96 9.85 -0.63
C LEU A 199 -17.43 9.75 -0.46
N CYS A 200 -16.97 9.09 0.61
CA CYS A 200 -15.54 8.90 0.90
C CYS A 200 -14.91 7.69 0.20
N LYS A 201 -15.62 6.94 -0.63
CA LYS A 201 -15.07 5.77 -1.36
C LYS A 201 -13.72 6.05 -2.05
N PRO A 202 -13.50 7.19 -2.75
CA PRO A 202 -12.22 7.45 -3.39
C PRO A 202 -11.05 7.54 -2.41
N VAL A 203 -11.21 8.29 -1.30
CA VAL A 203 -10.15 8.39 -0.28
C VAL A 203 -9.96 7.08 0.48
N TYR A 204 -11.02 6.31 0.70
CA TYR A 204 -10.91 4.99 1.31
C TYR A 204 -10.10 4.03 0.44
N ALA A 205 -10.32 4.04 -0.89
CA ALA A 205 -9.52 3.24 -1.81
C ALA A 205 -8.03 3.63 -1.78
N THR A 206 -7.72 4.93 -1.72
CA THR A 206 -6.35 5.43 -1.61
C THR A 206 -5.68 5.00 -0.30
N VAL A 207 -6.37 5.17 0.84
CA VAL A 207 -5.83 4.77 2.14
C VAL A 207 -5.71 3.25 2.25
N ALA A 208 -6.69 2.50 1.72
CA ALA A 208 -6.62 1.04 1.66
C ALA A 208 -5.40 0.56 0.88
N LEU A 209 -5.09 1.21 -0.26
CA LEU A 209 -3.89 0.91 -1.04
C LEU A 209 -2.60 1.16 -0.23
N PHE A 210 -2.49 2.31 0.45
CA PHE A 210 -1.31 2.62 1.28
C PHE A 210 -1.11 1.58 2.39
N VAL A 211 -2.17 1.23 3.10
CA VAL A 211 -2.11 0.23 4.17
C VAL A 211 -1.79 -1.15 3.62
N ALA A 212 -2.45 -1.57 2.53
CA ALA A 212 -2.24 -2.89 1.92
C ALA A 212 -0.80 -3.07 1.42
N VAL A 213 -0.24 -2.07 0.73
CA VAL A 213 1.15 -2.10 0.28
C VAL A 213 2.12 -2.12 1.47
N GLY A 214 1.85 -1.34 2.52
CA GLY A 214 2.64 -1.36 3.76
C GLY A 214 2.62 -2.72 4.45
N GLN A 215 1.44 -3.32 4.63
CA GLN A 215 1.26 -4.65 5.22
C GLN A 215 1.92 -5.75 4.40
N TRP A 216 1.81 -5.69 3.08
CA TRP A 216 2.42 -6.68 2.18
C TRP A 216 3.95 -6.67 2.25
N ASN A 217 4.57 -5.48 2.29
CA ASN A 217 6.01 -5.32 2.22
C ASN A 217 6.72 -5.38 3.59
N SER A 218 5.98 -5.38 4.71
CA SER A 218 6.59 -5.41 6.04
C SER A 218 7.17 -6.79 6.36
N TRP A 219 8.43 -6.81 6.76
CA TRP A 219 9.18 -8.00 7.16
C TRP A 219 9.78 -7.87 8.56
N PHE A 220 10.07 -6.63 8.97
CA PHE A 220 10.80 -6.35 10.21
C PHE A 220 10.02 -6.74 11.47
N ASP A 221 8.72 -6.54 11.45
CA ASP A 221 7.82 -6.95 12.53
C ASP A 221 7.77 -8.48 12.70
N ALA A 222 7.82 -9.24 11.60
CA ALA A 222 7.91 -10.70 11.66
C ALA A 222 9.25 -11.14 12.26
N MET A 223 10.36 -10.50 11.87
CA MET A 223 11.68 -10.74 12.41
C MET A 223 11.76 -10.44 13.91
N LEU A 224 11.16 -9.33 14.33
CA LEU A 224 11.30 -8.84 15.71
C LEU A 224 10.39 -9.55 16.70
N TYR A 225 9.12 -9.75 16.34
CA TYR A 225 8.09 -10.22 17.28
C TYR A 225 7.73 -11.69 17.13
N ASN A 226 7.88 -12.27 15.93
CA ASN A 226 7.46 -13.62 15.60
C ASN A 226 8.61 -14.53 15.10
N ARG A 227 9.86 -14.18 15.37
CA ARG A 227 11.04 -14.89 14.90
C ARG A 227 11.03 -16.38 15.29
N MET A 228 10.50 -16.72 16.47
CA MET A 228 10.48 -18.08 17.00
C MET A 228 9.34 -18.93 16.43
N SER A 229 8.34 -18.32 15.77
CA SER A 229 7.19 -19.03 15.25
C SER A 229 7.27 -19.22 13.74
N THR A 230 7.54 -20.45 13.31
CA THR A 230 7.54 -20.80 11.87
C THR A 230 6.15 -20.70 11.24
N LYS A 231 5.09 -20.81 12.05
CA LYS A 231 3.69 -20.71 11.60
C LYS A 231 3.21 -19.28 11.36
N LEU A 232 3.93 -18.29 11.87
CA LEU A 232 3.59 -16.86 11.77
C LEU A 232 4.59 -16.10 10.90
N THR A 233 5.46 -16.79 10.17
CA THR A 233 6.38 -16.16 9.23
C THR A 233 5.63 -15.41 8.13
N THR A 234 6.26 -14.39 7.55
CA THR A 234 5.72 -13.64 6.40
C THR A 234 6.56 -13.90 5.16
N LEU A 235 5.95 -13.74 3.97
CA LEU A 235 6.64 -13.96 2.70
C LEU A 235 7.87 -13.06 2.56
N GLN A 236 7.75 -11.78 2.92
CA GLN A 236 8.85 -10.82 2.88
C GLN A 236 9.98 -11.17 3.87
N TYR A 237 9.64 -11.69 5.04
CA TYR A 237 10.65 -12.14 6.00
C TYR A 237 11.40 -13.39 5.50
N GLU A 238 10.71 -14.37 4.89
CA GLU A 238 11.37 -15.51 4.26
C GLU A 238 12.27 -15.08 3.10
N LEU A 239 11.84 -14.13 2.28
CA LEU A 239 12.65 -13.54 1.22
C LEU A 239 13.92 -12.88 1.78
N MET A 240 13.79 -12.08 2.85
CA MET A 240 14.95 -11.44 3.51
C MET A 240 15.93 -12.45 4.08
N LYS A 241 15.45 -13.57 4.65
CA LYS A 241 16.33 -14.67 5.09
C LYS A 241 17.12 -15.28 3.94
N LEU A 242 16.46 -15.53 2.82
CA LEU A 242 17.11 -16.08 1.62
C LEU A 242 18.16 -15.12 1.07
N LEU A 243 17.86 -13.84 0.95
CA LEU A 243 18.79 -12.82 0.47
C LEU A 243 20.01 -12.68 1.40
N SER A 244 19.79 -12.66 2.72
CA SER A 244 20.87 -12.59 3.71
C SER A 244 21.78 -13.83 3.66
N ALA A 245 21.23 -15.00 3.44
CA ALA A 245 22.02 -16.25 3.31
C ALA A 245 22.93 -16.21 2.07
N VAL A 246 22.42 -15.74 0.92
CA VAL A 246 23.22 -15.59 -0.30
C VAL A 246 24.33 -14.56 -0.14
N THR A 247 24.03 -13.42 0.48
CA THR A 247 25.01 -12.36 0.72
C THR A 247 26.14 -12.83 1.64
N ASN A 248 25.81 -13.57 2.70
CA ASN A 248 26.81 -14.10 3.64
C ASN A 248 27.71 -15.17 2.96
N GLN A 249 27.16 -16.00 2.08
CA GLN A 249 27.96 -16.95 1.30
C GLN A 249 28.89 -16.24 0.32
N GLY A 250 28.41 -15.18 -0.36
CA GLY A 250 29.25 -14.36 -1.23
C GLY A 250 30.41 -13.70 -0.49
N LEU A 251 30.18 -13.16 0.71
CA LEU A 251 31.23 -12.57 1.53
C LEU A 251 32.24 -13.58 2.04
N SER A 252 31.83 -14.80 2.38
CA SER A 252 32.75 -15.84 2.82
C SER A 252 33.69 -16.32 1.71
N LEU A 253 33.28 -16.24 0.44
CA LEU A 253 34.13 -16.57 -0.72
C LEU A 253 35.15 -15.48 -1.09
N ILE A 254 34.93 -14.24 -0.65
CA ILE A 254 35.85 -13.10 -0.90
C ILE A 254 36.97 -13.06 0.15
N HIS A 255 36.76 -13.69 1.29
CA HIS A 255 37.74 -13.71 2.41
C HIS A 255 38.62 -14.96 2.47
N ILE A 256 38.59 -15.83 1.44
CA ILE A 256 39.54 -16.93 1.21
C ILE A 256 40.46 -16.52 0.07
#